data_cc2dcce4ca33e93e9c2d00b64e76358f
#
_entry.id   cc2dcce4ca33e93e9c2d00b64e76358f
#
_cell.length_a   1.000
_cell.length_b   1.000
_cell.length_c   1.000
_cell.angle_alpha   90.00
_cell.angle_beta   90.00
_cell.angle_gamma   90.00
#
_symmetry.space_group_name_H-M   'P 1'
#
loop_
_entity.id
_entity.type
_entity.pdbx_description
1 polymer ?
#
loop_
_entity_poly.entity_id
_entity_poly.type
_entity_poly.pdbx_seq_one_letter_code
_entity_poly.pdbx_strand_id
1 'polypeptide(L)'
;FDERLRSKELHRMAQDLGVPKAKVAQHANAVRFDREFVRLGFREVASDTNERSLIFALLPKNSGSGHTVFANTPKNYMLNSEGGVKVQAVSPLRLLFAMAWFNSVPVDWLARFMIQIHISKTYLYRLPMPQPTDAEILASPDYTQLAKNALLLTLAASWDDFAELAPLFDVQPEDVPQ
;
A
#
# COMPACT_ATOMS: atom_id res chain seq x y z
N PHE A 1 9.04 8.11 -21.72
CA PHE A 1 8.46 7.28 -20.64
C PHE A 1 7.86 8.17 -19.54
N ASP A 2 8.59 9.15 -19.05
CA ASP A 2 8.14 10.03 -17.96
C ASP A 2 6.98 10.95 -18.33
N GLU A 3 6.89 11.44 -19.58
CA GLU A 3 5.75 12.25 -20.04
C GLU A 3 4.43 11.46 -20.01
N ARG A 4 4.46 10.19 -20.38
CA ARG A 4 3.28 9.34 -20.36
C ARG A 4 2.82 9.08 -18.92
N LEU A 5 3.74 8.85 -17.99
CA LEU A 5 3.45 8.69 -16.57
C LEU A 5 2.92 9.99 -15.99
N ARG A 6 3.55 11.13 -16.30
CA ARG A 6 3.10 12.45 -15.85
C ARG A 6 1.68 12.77 -16.35
N SER A 7 1.36 12.42 -17.59
CA SER A 7 0.00 12.59 -18.12
C SER A 7 -1.04 11.73 -17.38
N LYS A 8 -0.68 10.50 -16.98
CA LYS A 8 -1.56 9.64 -16.16
C LYS A 8 -1.78 10.23 -14.77
N GLU A 9 -0.72 10.74 -14.13
CA GLU A 9 -0.83 11.35 -12.80
C GLU A 9 -1.65 12.65 -12.83
N LEU A 10 -1.53 13.47 -13.87
CA LEU A 10 -2.40 14.63 -14.05
C LEU A 10 -3.87 14.24 -14.23
N HIS A 11 -4.13 13.15 -14.96
CA HIS A 11 -5.50 12.64 -15.08
C HIS A 11 -6.06 12.18 -13.73
N ARG A 12 -5.26 11.48 -12.95
CA ARG A 12 -5.62 11.05 -11.61
C ARG A 12 -5.84 12.24 -10.66
N MET A 13 -4.94 13.23 -10.68
CA MET A 13 -5.11 14.48 -9.92
C MET A 13 -6.45 15.15 -10.28
N ALA A 14 -6.82 15.18 -11.55
CA ALA A 14 -8.10 15.72 -11.99
C ALA A 14 -9.29 14.95 -11.42
N GLN A 15 -9.19 13.60 -11.38
CA GLN A 15 -10.21 12.74 -10.80
C GLN A 15 -10.33 12.94 -9.28
N ASP A 16 -9.21 12.93 -8.56
CA ASP A 16 -9.18 13.11 -7.10
C ASP A 16 -9.77 14.46 -6.68
N LEU A 17 -9.50 15.52 -7.47
CA LEU A 17 -9.99 16.87 -7.22
C LEU A 17 -11.40 17.16 -7.78
N GLY A 18 -11.97 16.23 -8.57
CA GLY A 18 -13.27 16.42 -9.21
C GLY A 18 -13.32 17.55 -10.24
N VAL A 19 -12.19 17.84 -10.91
CA VAL A 19 -12.07 18.95 -11.86
C VAL A 19 -11.58 18.48 -13.24
N PRO A 20 -11.85 19.23 -14.33
CA PRO A 20 -11.32 18.91 -15.65
C PRO A 20 -9.78 18.91 -15.69
N LYS A 21 -9.18 17.99 -16.47
CA LYS A 21 -7.72 17.87 -16.63
C LYS A 21 -7.03 19.19 -16.99
N ALA A 22 -7.67 20.03 -17.78
CA ALA A 22 -7.13 21.34 -18.15
C ALA A 22 -6.87 22.25 -16.93
N LYS A 23 -7.69 22.16 -15.88
CA LYS A 23 -7.53 22.95 -14.65
C LYS A 23 -6.37 22.50 -13.77
N VAL A 24 -5.95 21.25 -13.86
CA VAL A 24 -4.82 20.73 -13.06
C VAL A 24 -3.47 20.91 -13.75
N ALA A 25 -3.44 21.31 -15.03
CA ALA A 25 -2.18 21.54 -15.76
C ALA A 25 -1.27 22.58 -15.08
N GLN A 26 -1.86 23.61 -14.47
CA GLN A 26 -1.14 24.63 -13.70
C GLN A 26 -0.47 24.07 -12.44
N HIS A 27 -0.94 22.92 -11.91
CA HIS A 27 -0.39 22.25 -10.74
C HIS A 27 0.56 21.10 -11.09
N ALA A 28 1.10 21.08 -12.31
CA ALA A 28 1.99 20.03 -12.78
C ALA A 28 3.23 19.80 -11.87
N ASN A 29 3.65 20.82 -11.12
CA ASN A 29 4.74 20.74 -10.15
C ASN A 29 4.36 19.95 -8.88
N ALA A 30 3.07 19.79 -8.58
CA ALA A 30 2.57 18.99 -7.48
C ALA A 30 2.47 17.49 -7.81
N VAL A 31 2.72 17.11 -9.08
CA VAL A 31 2.70 15.70 -9.49
C VAL A 31 3.77 14.93 -8.73
N ARG A 32 3.35 13.79 -8.14
CA ARG A 32 4.21 12.80 -7.51
C ARG A 32 3.90 11.44 -8.10
N PHE A 33 4.93 10.62 -8.33
CA PHE A 33 4.74 9.28 -8.86
C PHE A 33 4.49 8.28 -7.73
N ASP A 34 3.73 7.23 -8.00
CA ASP A 34 3.44 6.18 -7.01
C ASP A 34 4.72 5.52 -6.47
N ARG A 35 5.77 5.41 -7.30
CA ARG A 35 7.06 4.87 -6.90
C ARG A 35 7.81 5.70 -5.83
N GLU A 36 7.44 6.96 -5.63
CA GLU A 36 8.04 7.82 -4.60
C GLU A 36 7.57 7.49 -3.18
N PHE A 37 6.60 6.56 -3.05
CA PHE A 37 5.99 6.17 -1.80
C PHE A 37 6.19 4.68 -1.55
N VAL A 38 6.22 4.29 -0.27
CA VAL A 38 6.02 2.90 0.13
C VAL A 38 4.63 2.47 -0.30
N ARG A 39 4.51 1.28 -0.87
CA ARG A 39 3.27 0.75 -1.42
C ARG A 39 3.01 -0.65 -0.89
N LEU A 40 1.75 -1.02 -0.78
CA LEU A 40 1.35 -2.40 -0.55
C LEU A 40 1.18 -3.09 -1.90
N GLY A 41 1.96 -4.13 -2.12
CA GLY A 41 1.87 -4.98 -3.31
C GLY A 41 1.28 -6.34 -2.98
N PHE A 42 0.66 -6.99 -3.97
CA PHE A 42 0.26 -8.39 -3.86
C PHE A 42 0.56 -9.14 -5.15
N ARG A 43 0.82 -10.44 -4.99
CA ARG A 43 1.05 -11.34 -6.11
C ARG A 43 -0.29 -11.68 -6.78
N GLU A 44 -0.41 -11.37 -8.10
CA GLU A 44 -1.62 -11.66 -8.88
C GLU A 44 -1.79 -13.15 -9.15
N VAL A 45 -0.71 -13.83 -9.54
CA VAL A 45 -0.77 -15.25 -9.92
C VAL A 45 -0.73 -16.12 -8.68
N ALA A 46 -1.81 -16.84 -8.43
CA ALA A 46 -1.94 -17.74 -7.30
C ALA A 46 -2.84 -18.92 -7.66
N SER A 47 -2.64 -20.05 -6.97
CA SER A 47 -3.49 -21.23 -7.04
C SER A 47 -4.03 -21.56 -5.66
N ASP A 48 -5.18 -22.18 -5.61
CA ASP A 48 -5.77 -22.76 -4.40
C ASP A 48 -4.92 -23.91 -3.81
N THR A 49 -4.07 -24.52 -4.66
CA THR A 49 -3.12 -25.58 -4.26
C THR A 49 -1.82 -25.04 -3.68
N ASN A 50 -1.57 -23.72 -3.75
CA ASN A 50 -0.41 -23.12 -3.12
C ASN A 50 -0.53 -23.19 -1.60
N GLU A 51 0.59 -23.31 -0.89
CA GLU A 51 0.62 -23.22 0.58
C GLU A 51 0.00 -21.89 1.06
N ARG A 52 0.32 -20.79 0.35
CA ARG A 52 -0.27 -19.45 0.57
C ARG A 52 -0.77 -18.93 -0.76
N SER A 53 -2.07 -18.60 -0.83
CA SER A 53 -2.68 -18.03 -2.02
C SER A 53 -2.58 -16.51 -2.04
N LEU A 54 -2.88 -15.84 -0.94
CA LEU A 54 -2.64 -14.42 -0.76
C LEU A 54 -1.22 -14.17 -0.26
N ILE A 55 -0.47 -13.38 -1.00
CA ILE A 55 0.87 -12.90 -0.59
C ILE A 55 0.92 -11.41 -0.81
N PHE A 56 0.96 -10.69 0.29
CA PHE A 56 1.13 -9.24 0.33
C PHE A 56 2.48 -8.87 0.91
N ALA A 57 3.11 -7.86 0.35
CA ALA A 57 4.37 -7.30 0.85
C ALA A 57 4.41 -5.80 0.65
N LEU A 58 5.18 -5.10 1.46
CA LEU A 58 5.51 -3.71 1.15
C LEU A 58 6.50 -3.66 -0.03
N LEU A 59 6.29 -2.69 -0.90
CA LEU A 59 7.20 -2.35 -1.98
C LEU A 59 7.94 -1.08 -1.59
N PRO A 60 9.28 -1.07 -1.64
CA PRO A 60 10.06 0.09 -1.23
C PRO A 60 9.87 1.27 -2.18
N LYS A 61 10.25 2.44 -1.73
CA LYS A 61 10.32 3.63 -2.57
C LYS A 61 11.27 3.40 -3.74
N ASN A 62 11.00 4.08 -4.83
CA ASN A 62 11.78 4.03 -6.07
C ASN A 62 11.90 2.66 -6.73
N SER A 63 11.13 1.66 -6.25
CA SER A 63 11.03 0.35 -6.88
C SER A 63 9.94 0.31 -7.96
N GLY A 64 10.11 -0.60 -8.92
CA GLY A 64 9.08 -0.99 -9.88
C GLY A 64 8.45 -2.32 -9.50
N SER A 65 7.27 -2.61 -10.05
CA SER A 65 6.67 -3.95 -9.98
C SER A 65 6.42 -4.48 -11.39
N GLY A 66 6.63 -5.78 -11.57
CA GLY A 66 6.25 -6.46 -12.81
C GLY A 66 4.72 -6.58 -12.94
N HIS A 67 4.27 -7.09 -14.09
CA HIS A 67 2.84 -7.22 -14.37
C HIS A 67 2.11 -8.24 -13.49
N THR A 68 2.85 -9.11 -12.82
CA THR A 68 2.31 -10.12 -11.89
C THR A 68 2.23 -9.65 -10.44
N VAL A 69 2.64 -8.41 -10.16
CA VAL A 69 2.54 -7.78 -8.85
C VAL A 69 1.74 -6.49 -8.97
N PHE A 70 0.55 -6.50 -8.42
CA PHE A 70 -0.27 -5.29 -8.29
C PHE A 70 0.13 -4.51 -7.06
N ALA A 71 0.19 -3.19 -7.19
CA ALA A 71 0.40 -2.29 -6.07
C ALA A 71 -0.84 -1.44 -5.82
N ASN A 72 -1.03 -1.04 -4.57
CA ASN A 72 -2.06 -0.08 -4.21
C ASN A 72 -1.72 1.31 -4.78
N THR A 73 -2.73 2.16 -4.80
CA THR A 73 -2.58 3.60 -4.97
C THR A 73 -2.11 4.20 -3.65
N PRO A 74 -0.87 4.73 -3.56
CA PRO A 74 -0.28 5.12 -2.28
C PRO A 74 -0.63 6.53 -1.83
N LYS A 75 -1.35 7.31 -2.64
CA LYS A 75 -1.63 8.72 -2.38
C LYS A 75 -2.91 9.19 -3.06
N ASN A 76 -3.44 10.30 -2.57
CA ASN A 76 -4.50 11.09 -3.19
C ASN A 76 -4.08 12.56 -3.28
N TYR A 77 -4.66 13.29 -4.23
CA TYR A 77 -4.49 14.73 -4.36
C TYR A 77 -5.65 15.45 -3.71
N MET A 78 -5.37 16.50 -2.96
CA MET A 78 -6.36 17.32 -2.26
C MET A 78 -6.06 18.80 -2.48
N LEU A 79 -7.08 19.64 -2.45
CA LEU A 79 -6.89 21.08 -2.38
C LEU A 79 -6.53 21.48 -0.94
N ASN A 80 -5.56 22.37 -0.81
CA ASN A 80 -5.29 23.04 0.46
C ASN A 80 -6.19 24.30 0.60
N SER A 81 -6.15 24.93 1.76
CA SER A 81 -6.94 26.14 2.07
C SER A 81 -6.61 27.35 1.17
N GLU A 82 -5.46 27.33 0.52
CA GLU A 82 -4.97 28.41 -0.37
C GLU A 82 -5.24 28.12 -1.85
N GLY A 83 -5.98 27.06 -2.16
CA GLY A 83 -6.26 26.62 -3.54
C GLY A 83 -5.11 25.92 -4.25
N GLY A 84 -4.01 25.64 -3.54
CA GLY A 84 -2.92 24.82 -4.03
C GLY A 84 -3.26 23.31 -3.94
N VAL A 85 -2.47 22.48 -4.61
CA VAL A 85 -2.63 21.01 -4.55
C VAL A 85 -1.65 20.42 -3.54
N LYS A 86 -2.20 19.65 -2.60
CA LYS A 86 -1.45 18.86 -1.61
C LYS A 86 -1.58 17.37 -1.93
N VAL A 87 -0.49 16.65 -1.75
CA VAL A 87 -0.48 15.17 -1.82
C VAL A 87 -0.66 14.60 -0.41
N GLN A 88 -1.65 13.74 -0.26
CA GLN A 88 -1.87 12.97 0.96
C GLN A 88 -1.46 11.52 0.72
N ALA A 89 -0.35 11.10 1.32
CA ALA A 89 0.10 9.71 1.27
C ALA A 89 -0.77 8.83 2.17
N VAL A 90 -0.91 7.57 1.77
CA VAL A 90 -1.48 6.54 2.66
C VAL A 90 -0.51 6.29 3.81
N SER A 91 -1.02 6.24 5.03
CA SER A 91 -0.20 6.00 6.22
C SER A 91 0.53 4.66 6.13
N PRO A 92 1.85 4.63 6.39
CA PRO A 92 2.61 3.38 6.47
C PRO A 92 2.05 2.42 7.54
N LEU A 93 1.54 2.94 8.65
CA LEU A 93 0.91 2.15 9.71
C LEU A 93 -0.31 1.38 9.19
N ARG A 94 -1.15 2.03 8.38
CA ARG A 94 -2.30 1.39 7.73
C ARG A 94 -1.87 0.37 6.67
N LEU A 95 -0.77 0.61 5.95
CA LEU A 95 -0.23 -0.36 4.99
C LEU A 95 0.29 -1.62 5.71
N LEU A 96 0.98 -1.47 6.83
CA LEU A 96 1.46 -2.58 7.67
C LEU A 96 0.29 -3.39 8.23
N PHE A 97 -0.72 -2.71 8.77
CA PHE A 97 -1.94 -3.37 9.24
C PHE A 97 -2.63 -4.16 8.11
N ALA A 98 -2.81 -3.56 6.95
CA ALA A 98 -3.41 -4.21 5.79
C ALA A 98 -2.59 -5.42 5.32
N MET A 99 -1.26 -5.30 5.30
CA MET A 99 -0.37 -6.41 4.96
C MET A 99 -0.55 -7.59 5.92
N ALA A 100 -0.55 -7.33 7.23
CA ALA A 100 -0.76 -8.38 8.24
C ALA A 100 -2.15 -9.03 8.09
N TRP A 101 -3.19 -8.22 7.90
CA TRP A 101 -4.55 -8.68 7.73
C TRP A 101 -4.70 -9.62 6.53
N PHE A 102 -4.27 -9.18 5.34
CA PHE A 102 -4.38 -9.98 4.13
C PHE A 102 -3.48 -11.21 4.13
N ASN A 103 -2.35 -11.17 4.85
CA ASN A 103 -1.49 -12.33 5.05
C ASN A 103 -1.95 -13.24 6.20
N SER A 104 -3.04 -12.94 6.88
CA SER A 104 -3.55 -13.81 7.94
C SER A 104 -4.15 -15.10 7.38
N VAL A 105 -4.05 -16.19 8.14
CA VAL A 105 -4.57 -17.52 7.74
C VAL A 105 -6.07 -17.47 7.44
N PRO A 106 -6.93 -16.83 8.26
CA PRO A 106 -8.37 -16.77 7.97
C PRO A 106 -8.70 -16.08 6.65
N VAL A 107 -8.00 -14.98 6.33
CA VAL A 107 -8.25 -14.24 5.09
C VAL A 107 -7.72 -15.00 3.87
N ASP A 108 -6.55 -15.64 3.97
CA ASP A 108 -6.04 -16.52 2.92
C ASP A 108 -7.00 -17.70 2.66
N TRP A 109 -7.55 -18.29 3.73
CA TRP A 109 -8.54 -19.36 3.61
C TRP A 109 -9.81 -18.92 2.90
N LEU A 110 -10.37 -17.77 3.25
CA LEU A 110 -11.52 -17.19 2.54
C LEU A 110 -11.22 -16.90 1.07
N ALA A 111 -10.02 -16.38 0.78
CA ALA A 111 -9.62 -16.08 -0.58
C ALA A 111 -9.58 -17.32 -1.48
N ARG A 112 -9.18 -18.49 -0.95
CA ARG A 112 -9.08 -19.76 -1.70
C ARG A 112 -10.39 -20.18 -2.35
N PHE A 113 -11.54 -19.86 -1.75
CA PHE A 113 -12.85 -20.14 -2.35
C PHE A 113 -13.16 -19.29 -3.58
N MET A 114 -12.44 -18.19 -3.78
CA MET A 114 -12.66 -17.23 -4.86
C MET A 114 -11.58 -17.26 -5.93
N ILE A 115 -10.43 -17.90 -5.64
CA ILE A 115 -9.28 -17.92 -6.53
C ILE A 115 -9.41 -19.10 -7.50
N GLN A 116 -9.21 -18.83 -8.80
CA GLN A 116 -9.03 -19.89 -9.81
C GLN A 116 -7.56 -19.98 -10.24
N ILE A 117 -7.06 -18.96 -10.94
CA ILE A 117 -5.66 -18.87 -11.40
C ILE A 117 -5.08 -17.49 -11.09
N HIS A 118 -5.93 -16.46 -11.06
CA HIS A 118 -5.55 -15.07 -10.84
C HIS A 118 -6.37 -14.45 -9.71
N ILE A 119 -5.69 -13.69 -8.86
CA ILE A 119 -6.33 -12.85 -7.87
C ILE A 119 -6.63 -11.51 -8.51
N SER A 120 -7.86 -11.32 -8.99
CA SER A 120 -8.28 -10.02 -9.50
C SER A 120 -8.56 -9.03 -8.36
N LYS A 121 -8.44 -7.74 -8.64
CA LYS A 121 -8.84 -6.68 -7.70
C LYS A 121 -10.29 -6.84 -7.25
N THR A 122 -11.17 -7.31 -8.14
CA THR A 122 -12.60 -7.56 -7.82
C THR A 122 -12.76 -8.57 -6.69
N TYR A 123 -11.91 -9.60 -6.63
CA TYR A 123 -11.94 -10.57 -5.53
C TYR A 123 -11.43 -9.98 -4.22
N LEU A 124 -10.36 -9.18 -4.27
CA LEU A 124 -9.85 -8.50 -3.07
C LEU A 124 -10.89 -7.57 -2.44
N TYR A 125 -11.66 -6.85 -3.24
CA TYR A 125 -12.72 -5.96 -2.75
C TYR A 125 -13.89 -6.69 -2.07
N ARG A 126 -14.00 -8.01 -2.24
CA ARG A 126 -15.01 -8.84 -1.57
C ARG A 126 -14.51 -9.42 -0.24
N LEU A 127 -13.21 -9.38 0.01
CA LEU A 127 -12.65 -9.83 1.27
C LEU A 127 -12.98 -8.82 2.37
N PRO A 128 -13.41 -9.28 3.55
CA PRO A 128 -13.64 -8.40 4.67
C PRO A 128 -12.30 -7.78 5.10
N MET A 129 -12.24 -6.47 5.12
CA MET A 129 -11.08 -5.74 5.59
C MET A 129 -11.52 -4.59 6.50
N PRO A 130 -11.13 -4.60 7.78
CA PRO A 130 -11.26 -3.44 8.64
C PRO A 130 -10.47 -2.26 8.05
N GLN A 131 -11.00 -1.06 8.20
CA GLN A 131 -10.35 0.16 7.74
C GLN A 131 -10.07 1.11 8.92
N PRO A 132 -9.27 0.67 9.90
CA PRO A 132 -8.98 1.50 11.05
C PRO A 132 -8.19 2.75 10.66
N THR A 133 -8.42 3.82 11.38
CA THR A 133 -7.54 4.99 11.39
C THR A 133 -6.24 4.67 12.12
N ASP A 134 -5.21 5.50 11.95
CA ASP A 134 -3.95 5.32 12.68
C ASP A 134 -4.16 5.35 14.20
N ALA A 135 -5.06 6.22 14.67
CA ALA A 135 -5.41 6.30 16.09
C ALA A 135 -6.07 5.02 16.61
N GLU A 136 -6.97 4.42 15.85
CA GLU A 136 -7.61 3.16 16.21
C GLU A 136 -6.62 1.98 16.19
N ILE A 137 -5.67 1.96 15.26
CA ILE A 137 -4.60 0.94 15.25
C ILE A 137 -3.79 1.05 16.53
N LEU A 138 -3.35 2.26 16.90
CA LEU A 138 -2.52 2.48 18.08
C LEU A 138 -3.28 2.29 19.41
N ALA A 139 -4.60 2.51 19.42
CA ALA A 139 -5.43 2.30 20.59
C ALA A 139 -5.77 0.82 20.86
N SER A 140 -5.71 -0.03 19.83
CA SER A 140 -5.99 -1.46 19.94
C SER A 140 -4.68 -2.25 20.10
N PRO A 141 -4.46 -2.96 21.23
CA PRO A 141 -3.26 -3.79 21.39
C PRO A 141 -3.10 -4.84 20.29
N ASP A 142 -4.20 -5.46 19.86
CA ASP A 142 -4.19 -6.48 18.81
C ASP A 142 -3.81 -5.90 17.45
N TYR A 143 -4.37 -4.74 17.09
CA TYR A 143 -4.04 -4.08 15.82
C TYR A 143 -2.60 -3.55 15.81
N THR A 144 -2.15 -2.99 16.93
CA THR A 144 -0.76 -2.58 17.13
C THR A 144 0.18 -3.75 16.95
N GLN A 145 -0.12 -4.90 17.58
CA GLN A 145 0.72 -6.09 17.47
C GLN A 145 0.76 -6.64 16.04
N LEU A 146 -0.38 -6.67 15.33
CA LEU A 146 -0.42 -7.07 13.93
C LEU A 146 0.46 -6.18 13.05
N ALA A 147 0.34 -4.87 13.20
CA ALA A 147 1.13 -3.92 12.41
C ALA A 147 2.63 -4.00 12.77
N LYS A 148 2.97 -4.17 14.05
CA LYS A 148 4.36 -4.35 14.51
C LYS A 148 4.98 -5.64 13.96
N ASN A 149 4.25 -6.76 14.00
CA ASN A 149 4.75 -8.02 13.43
C ASN A 149 4.99 -7.89 11.91
N ALA A 150 4.09 -7.21 11.20
CA ALA A 150 4.28 -6.93 9.77
C ALA A 150 5.53 -6.09 9.53
N LEU A 151 5.80 -5.08 10.37
CA LEU A 151 7.02 -4.28 10.28
C LEU A 151 8.27 -5.12 10.52
N LEU A 152 8.29 -5.94 11.58
CA LEU A 152 9.45 -6.80 11.89
C LEU A 152 9.78 -7.74 10.74
N LEU A 153 8.78 -8.38 10.13
CA LEU A 153 8.96 -9.24 8.96
C LEU A 153 9.44 -8.45 7.73
N THR A 154 8.97 -7.23 7.55
CA THR A 154 9.41 -6.35 6.45
C THR A 154 10.87 -5.96 6.62
N LEU A 155 11.27 -5.55 7.83
CA LEU A 155 12.64 -5.19 8.16
C LEU A 155 13.60 -6.40 8.09
N ALA A 156 13.13 -7.59 8.49
CA ALA A 156 13.89 -8.83 8.34
C ALA A 156 14.16 -9.17 6.86
N ALA A 157 13.22 -8.86 5.97
CA ALA A 157 13.40 -9.08 4.54
C ALA A 157 14.38 -8.07 3.90
N SER A 158 14.33 -6.80 4.30
CA SER A 158 15.24 -5.75 3.82
C SER A 158 15.21 -4.54 4.78
N TRP A 159 16.19 -4.50 5.67
CA TRP A 159 16.34 -3.37 6.60
C TRP A 159 16.58 -2.06 5.84
N ASP A 160 17.52 -2.05 4.91
CA ASP A 160 17.96 -0.82 4.23
C ASP A 160 16.84 -0.15 3.44
N ASP A 161 15.94 -0.94 2.86
CA ASP A 161 14.82 -0.43 2.07
C ASP A 161 13.68 0.16 2.93
N PHE A 162 13.58 -0.24 4.21
CA PHE A 162 12.46 0.08 5.07
C PHE A 162 12.84 0.65 6.46
N ALA A 163 14.11 0.94 6.70
CA ALA A 163 14.60 1.49 7.98
C ALA A 163 13.84 2.75 8.41
N GLU A 164 13.34 3.55 7.47
CA GLU A 164 12.51 4.72 7.75
C GLU A 164 11.19 4.42 8.47
N LEU A 165 10.73 3.16 8.44
CA LEU A 165 9.50 2.72 9.12
C LEU A 165 9.78 2.24 10.56
N ALA A 166 11.01 1.91 10.90
CA ALA A 166 11.40 1.40 12.22
C ALA A 166 10.92 2.29 13.40
N PRO A 167 10.99 3.65 13.30
CA PRO A 167 10.49 4.54 14.35
C PRO A 167 8.98 4.43 14.64
N LEU A 168 8.17 3.84 13.77
CA LEU A 168 6.74 3.66 14.03
C LEU A 168 6.46 2.86 15.31
N PHE A 169 7.36 1.93 15.66
CA PHE A 169 7.25 1.06 16.84
C PHE A 169 8.55 0.99 17.64
N ASP A 170 9.43 1.97 17.48
CA ASP A 170 10.74 2.04 18.14
C ASP A 170 11.56 0.76 17.97
N VAL A 171 11.57 0.20 16.76
CA VAL A 171 12.28 -1.04 16.43
C VAL A 171 13.74 -0.74 16.16
N GLN A 172 14.63 -1.53 16.80
CA GLN A 172 16.06 -1.48 16.58
C GLN A 172 16.52 -2.68 15.72
N PRO A 173 17.70 -2.61 15.06
CA PRO A 173 18.20 -3.72 14.22
C PRO A 173 18.27 -5.07 14.96
N GLU A 174 18.57 -5.05 16.26
CA GLU A 174 18.64 -6.23 17.12
C GLU A 174 17.27 -6.86 17.44
N ASP A 175 16.18 -6.12 17.29
CA ASP A 175 14.82 -6.63 17.50
C ASP A 175 14.30 -7.44 16.31
N VAL A 176 15.00 -7.35 15.17
CA VAL A 176 14.53 -7.97 13.92
C VAL A 176 14.90 -9.45 13.89
N PRO A 177 13.95 -10.36 13.61
CA PRO A 177 14.23 -11.80 13.48
C PRO A 177 15.28 -12.07 12.39
N GLN A 178 16.23 -12.96 12.70
CA GLN A 178 17.24 -13.43 11.74
C GLN A 178 16.70 -14.57 10.89
#